data_c0dea4f0c7030a527afe21142547d393
#
_entry.id   c0dea4f0c7030a527afe21142547d393
#
_cell.length_a   1.000
_cell.length_b   1.000
_cell.length_c   1.000
_cell.angle_alpha   90.00
_cell.angle_beta   90.00
_cell.angle_gamma   90.00
#
_symmetry.space_group_name_H-M   'P 1'
#
loop_
_entity.id
_entity.type
_entity.pdbx_description
1 polymer ?
#
loop_
_entity_poly.entity_id
_entity_poly.type
_entity_poly.pdbx_seq_one_letter_code
_entity_poly.pdbx_strand_id
1 'polypeptide(L)'
;MNSFYSQQARCTARWQELPGHGEPLVFIHGLGCASSYEYPLIVCDPQFGGRRAILIDLPGSGYSDKPTSYSYQTSAQAQVVLELLDHLAIPAFWLYGHSMGGSIAIEAAALAGRRLRGLIVSEPNFHAGGGAFSRNIAAQTEDDFVETGYPAMLEAETSNWKGCLQSNAPWAVWRGATSLVKGVQPSWRERFVQLPCPVWLIFGALSLPDADVDAMRMQGIEVKIVADAGHAMSWENPSALAKALSDCIQQK
;
A
#
# COMPACT_ATOMS: atom_id res chain seq x y z
N MET A 1 15.38 0.85 12.49
CA MET A 1 14.01 0.33 12.62
C MET A 1 13.40 0.86 13.90
N ASN A 2 12.31 1.59 13.81
CA ASN A 2 11.55 2.15 14.93
C ASN A 2 10.33 1.28 15.23
N SER A 3 9.68 1.50 16.40
CA SER A 3 8.49 0.74 16.78
C SER A 3 7.53 1.56 17.64
N PHE A 4 6.22 1.28 17.50
CA PHE A 4 5.19 1.80 18.39
C PHE A 4 4.16 0.71 18.69
N TYR A 5 3.45 0.83 19.79
CA TYR A 5 2.35 -0.08 20.10
C TYR A 5 1.05 0.45 19.52
N SER A 6 0.47 -0.31 18.58
CA SER A 6 -0.84 0.00 18.01
C SER A 6 -1.94 -0.50 18.95
N GLN A 7 -2.83 0.39 19.36
CA GLN A 7 -4.03 0.05 20.14
C GLN A 7 -5.04 -0.71 19.28
N GLN A 8 -5.14 -0.33 18.00
CA GLN A 8 -6.02 -0.96 17.02
C GLN A 8 -5.66 -2.44 16.78
N ALA A 9 -4.39 -2.71 16.58
CA ALA A 9 -3.91 -4.07 16.30
C ALA A 9 -3.50 -4.84 17.57
N ARG A 10 -3.39 -4.16 18.72
CA ARG A 10 -2.88 -4.68 20.01
C ARG A 10 -1.54 -5.39 19.85
N CYS A 11 -0.65 -4.79 19.07
CA CYS A 11 0.68 -5.33 18.78
C CYS A 11 1.66 -4.22 18.48
N THR A 12 2.95 -4.57 18.41
CA THR A 12 4.00 -3.64 18.02
C THR A 12 4.08 -3.58 16.50
N ALA A 13 3.80 -2.41 15.92
CA ALA A 13 4.08 -2.12 14.53
C ALA A 13 5.45 -1.43 14.40
N ARG A 14 6.11 -1.65 13.26
CA ARG A 14 7.45 -1.13 12.99
C ARG A 14 7.47 -0.29 11.72
N TRP A 15 8.40 0.68 11.70
CA TRP A 15 8.63 1.50 10.52
C TRP A 15 10.11 1.89 10.39
N GLN A 16 10.46 2.26 9.19
CA GLN A 16 11.71 2.96 8.89
C GLN A 16 11.40 4.41 8.55
N GLU A 17 12.27 5.31 8.96
CA GLU A 17 12.19 6.69 8.57
C GLU A 17 13.50 7.09 7.90
N LEU A 18 13.38 7.67 6.72
CA LEU A 18 14.48 8.30 6.02
C LEU A 18 14.35 9.81 6.18
N PRO A 19 15.37 10.45 6.77
CA PRO A 19 15.36 11.90 6.91
C PRO A 19 15.39 12.59 5.55
N GLY A 20 14.75 13.74 5.46
CA GLY A 20 14.68 14.49 4.22
C GLY A 20 13.90 15.79 4.42
N HIS A 21 13.64 16.49 3.33
CA HIS A 21 12.93 17.77 3.37
C HIS A 21 11.40 17.63 3.21
N GLY A 22 10.67 18.65 3.65
CA GLY A 22 9.21 18.77 3.48
C GLY A 22 8.39 17.86 4.39
N GLU A 23 7.07 17.86 4.17
CA GLU A 23 6.17 16.92 4.82
C GLU A 23 6.47 15.48 4.32
N PRO A 24 6.42 14.48 5.21
CA PRO A 24 6.79 13.12 4.83
C PRO A 24 5.82 12.51 3.83
N LEU A 25 6.34 11.69 2.91
CA LEU A 25 5.56 10.71 2.18
C LEU A 25 5.55 9.40 2.96
N VAL A 26 4.35 8.93 3.30
CA VAL A 26 4.13 7.67 4.05
C VAL A 26 3.79 6.57 3.05
N PHE A 27 4.57 5.51 3.07
CA PHE A 27 4.46 4.38 2.14
C PHE A 27 3.69 3.23 2.78
N ILE A 28 2.67 2.74 2.08
CA ILE A 28 1.80 1.64 2.49
C ILE A 28 1.89 0.54 1.44
N HIS A 29 2.43 -0.62 1.85
CA HIS A 29 2.69 -1.74 0.95
C HIS A 29 1.45 -2.56 0.58
N GLY A 30 1.58 -3.34 -0.49
CA GLY A 30 0.56 -4.26 -0.97
C GLY A 30 0.43 -5.56 -0.18
N LEU A 31 -0.47 -6.44 -0.64
CA LEU A 31 -0.70 -7.75 -0.06
C LEU A 31 0.55 -8.63 -0.20
N GLY A 32 0.96 -9.28 0.89
CA GLY A 32 2.16 -10.11 0.92
C GLY A 32 3.47 -9.35 0.76
N CYS A 33 3.44 -8.02 0.93
CA CYS A 33 4.61 -7.14 0.88
C CYS A 33 5.01 -6.63 2.26
N ALA A 34 6.06 -5.82 2.31
CA ALA A 34 6.48 -5.04 3.47
C ALA A 34 7.22 -3.79 2.98
N SER A 35 6.88 -2.62 3.53
CA SER A 35 7.46 -1.36 3.06
C SER A 35 8.98 -1.29 3.26
N SER A 36 9.47 -1.92 4.34
CA SER A 36 10.91 -2.01 4.64
C SER A 36 11.71 -2.85 3.65
N TYR A 37 11.07 -3.72 2.87
CA TYR A 37 11.70 -4.53 1.82
C TYR A 37 11.51 -3.91 0.44
N GLU A 38 10.33 -3.35 0.19
CA GLU A 38 9.91 -2.94 -1.15
C GLU A 38 10.43 -1.54 -1.53
N TYR A 39 10.39 -0.57 -0.59
CA TYR A 39 10.59 0.83 -0.95
C TYR A 39 11.96 1.46 -0.70
N PRO A 40 12.96 0.82 -0.07
CA PRO A 40 14.27 1.45 0.12
C PRO A 40 14.93 1.90 -1.19
N LEU A 41 14.80 1.13 -2.27
CA LEU A 41 15.34 1.49 -3.59
C LEU A 41 14.65 2.74 -4.17
N ILE A 42 13.37 2.94 -3.89
CA ILE A 42 12.60 4.09 -4.34
C ILE A 42 13.03 5.36 -3.60
N VAL A 43 13.04 5.31 -2.26
CA VAL A 43 13.27 6.49 -1.43
C VAL A 43 14.74 6.93 -1.40
N CYS A 44 15.67 6.02 -1.72
CA CYS A 44 17.10 6.31 -1.88
C CYS A 44 17.48 6.71 -3.32
N ASP A 45 16.57 6.58 -4.29
CA ASP A 45 16.84 6.99 -5.67
C ASP A 45 16.93 8.52 -5.78
N PRO A 46 17.94 9.07 -6.53
CA PRO A 46 18.04 10.50 -6.75
C PRO A 46 16.78 11.16 -7.34
N GLN A 47 16.00 10.42 -8.15
CA GLN A 47 14.75 10.90 -8.72
C GLN A 47 13.65 11.14 -7.67
N PHE A 48 13.74 10.53 -6.48
CA PHE A 48 12.84 10.79 -5.36
C PHE A 48 13.06 12.19 -4.75
N GLY A 49 14.21 12.80 -4.97
CA GLY A 49 14.51 14.18 -4.62
C GLY A 49 14.82 14.41 -3.15
N GLY A 50 15.20 13.40 -2.38
CA GLY A 50 15.63 13.56 -0.96
C GLY A 50 14.52 14.00 0.00
N ARG A 51 13.27 13.67 -0.31
CA ARG A 51 12.11 13.95 0.54
C ARG A 51 12.10 13.02 1.77
N ARG A 52 11.60 13.54 2.91
CA ARG A 52 11.35 12.73 4.10
C ARG A 52 10.36 11.61 3.77
N ALA A 53 10.70 10.38 4.15
CA ALA A 53 9.89 9.19 3.90
C ALA A 53 9.67 8.35 5.16
N ILE A 54 8.47 7.77 5.29
CA ILE A 54 8.09 6.85 6.36
C ILE A 54 7.61 5.56 5.71
N LEU A 55 8.30 4.46 5.97
CA LEU A 55 8.03 3.14 5.44
C LEU A 55 7.44 2.28 6.55
N ILE A 56 6.12 2.15 6.63
CA ILE A 56 5.46 1.33 7.65
C ILE A 56 5.36 -0.13 7.18
N ASP A 57 5.81 -1.06 8.02
CA ASP A 57 5.39 -2.45 7.90
C ASP A 57 4.07 -2.62 8.67
N LEU A 58 3.01 -2.92 7.95
CA LEU A 58 1.70 -3.13 8.56
C LEU A 58 1.73 -4.36 9.48
N PRO A 59 0.89 -4.42 10.54
CA PRO A 59 0.70 -5.65 11.29
C PRO A 59 0.52 -6.86 10.38
N GLY A 60 1.21 -7.96 10.70
CA GLY A 60 1.20 -9.17 9.86
C GLY A 60 2.33 -9.26 8.85
N SER A 61 3.09 -8.18 8.64
CA SER A 61 4.07 -8.06 7.55
C SER A 61 5.42 -7.58 8.06
N GLY A 62 6.47 -7.95 7.33
CA GLY A 62 7.82 -7.47 7.58
C GLY A 62 8.28 -7.69 9.03
N TYR A 63 8.77 -6.63 9.63
CA TYR A 63 9.27 -6.64 11.01
C TYR A 63 8.19 -6.37 12.06
N SER A 64 6.96 -6.01 11.66
CA SER A 64 5.84 -5.83 12.58
C SER A 64 5.35 -7.16 13.16
N ASP A 65 4.74 -7.09 14.35
CA ASP A 65 4.15 -8.26 14.99
C ASP A 65 3.00 -8.83 14.15
N LYS A 66 2.69 -10.11 14.37
CA LYS A 66 1.76 -10.90 13.56
C LYS A 66 0.66 -11.54 14.42
N PRO A 67 -0.17 -10.73 15.14
CA PRO A 67 -1.16 -11.27 16.06
C PRO A 67 -2.26 -12.07 15.34
N THR A 68 -2.52 -13.28 15.79
CA THR A 68 -3.59 -14.12 15.22
C THR A 68 -5.01 -13.59 15.52
N SER A 69 -5.14 -12.73 16.55
CA SER A 69 -6.42 -12.13 16.96
C SER A 69 -6.83 -10.89 16.17
N TYR A 70 -5.94 -10.35 15.31
CA TYR A 70 -6.21 -9.15 14.54
C TYR A 70 -6.97 -9.46 13.25
N SER A 71 -7.86 -8.55 12.82
CA SER A 71 -8.74 -8.80 11.68
C SER A 71 -8.05 -8.70 10.31
N TYR A 72 -7.01 -7.88 10.21
CA TYR A 72 -6.31 -7.56 8.95
C TYR A 72 -7.19 -6.95 7.85
N GLN A 73 -8.38 -6.46 8.20
CA GLN A 73 -9.21 -5.72 7.26
C GLN A 73 -8.52 -4.43 6.85
N THR A 74 -8.73 -3.99 5.60
CA THR A 74 -8.13 -2.77 5.06
C THR A 74 -8.44 -1.54 5.92
N SER A 75 -9.68 -1.44 6.44
CA SER A 75 -10.09 -0.38 7.35
C SER A 75 -9.35 -0.40 8.70
N ALA A 76 -9.09 -1.59 9.25
CA ALA A 76 -8.34 -1.73 10.48
C ALA A 76 -6.85 -1.37 10.27
N GLN A 77 -6.26 -1.78 9.14
CA GLN A 77 -4.89 -1.38 8.77
C GLN A 77 -4.77 0.13 8.54
N ALA A 78 -5.79 0.78 7.96
CA ALA A 78 -5.83 2.23 7.79
C ALA A 78 -5.76 2.96 9.14
N GLN A 79 -6.44 2.45 10.18
CA GLN A 79 -6.35 3.01 11.53
C GLN A 79 -4.92 2.89 12.11
N VAL A 80 -4.22 1.77 11.88
CA VAL A 80 -2.82 1.62 12.34
C VAL A 80 -1.90 2.65 11.68
N VAL A 81 -2.11 2.97 10.40
CA VAL A 81 -1.36 4.03 9.72
C VAL A 81 -1.59 5.38 10.39
N LEU A 82 -2.83 5.71 10.75
CA LEU A 82 -3.15 6.97 11.45
C LEU A 82 -2.59 7.00 12.87
N GLU A 83 -2.65 5.89 13.60
CA GLU A 83 -2.01 5.77 14.93
C GLU A 83 -0.49 6.03 14.87
N LEU A 84 0.20 5.56 13.83
CA LEU A 84 1.62 5.87 13.62
C LEU A 84 1.83 7.38 13.45
N LEU A 85 1.02 8.02 12.61
CA LEU A 85 1.12 9.46 12.36
C LEU A 85 0.80 10.30 13.60
N ASP A 86 -0.08 9.82 14.46
CA ASP A 86 -0.39 10.42 15.75
C ASP A 86 0.76 10.23 16.73
N HIS A 87 1.32 9.01 16.82
CA HIS A 87 2.49 8.69 17.63
C HIS A 87 3.69 9.57 17.27
N LEU A 88 3.89 9.85 15.97
CA LEU A 88 4.96 10.72 15.48
C LEU A 88 4.63 12.22 15.57
N ALA A 89 3.43 12.58 16.04
CA ALA A 89 2.94 13.94 16.10
C ALA A 89 3.11 14.71 14.76
N ILE A 90 2.88 14.01 13.61
CA ILE A 90 3.05 14.59 12.29
C ILE A 90 1.83 15.45 11.94
N PRO A 91 2.00 16.78 11.77
CA PRO A 91 0.89 17.69 11.55
C PRO A 91 0.38 17.67 10.11
N ALA A 92 1.21 17.28 9.15
CA ALA A 92 0.88 17.22 7.73
C ALA A 92 1.74 16.19 7.00
N PHE A 93 1.13 15.45 6.06
CA PHE A 93 1.78 14.35 5.36
C PHE A 93 1.15 14.07 4.00
N TRP A 94 1.87 13.32 3.19
CA TRP A 94 1.42 12.69 1.95
C TRP A 94 1.26 11.20 2.16
N LEU A 95 0.31 10.58 1.47
CA LEU A 95 0.18 9.12 1.45
C LEU A 95 0.52 8.58 0.07
N TYR A 96 1.23 7.47 0.06
CA TYR A 96 1.39 6.60 -1.10
C TYR A 96 1.00 5.18 -0.73
N GLY A 97 0.16 4.54 -1.56
CA GLY A 97 -0.21 3.15 -1.39
C GLY A 97 -0.23 2.39 -2.70
N HIS A 98 0.31 1.17 -2.69
CA HIS A 98 0.34 0.27 -3.83
C HIS A 98 -0.62 -0.90 -3.64
N SER A 99 -1.39 -1.25 -4.68
CA SER A 99 -2.27 -2.44 -4.65
C SER A 99 -3.23 -2.40 -3.45
N MET A 100 -3.24 -3.43 -2.57
CA MET A 100 -3.97 -3.41 -1.29
C MET A 100 -3.61 -2.19 -0.45
N GLY A 101 -2.33 -1.79 -0.43
CA GLY A 101 -1.88 -0.58 0.26
C GLY A 101 -2.53 0.69 -0.28
N GLY A 102 -2.87 0.72 -1.57
CA GLY A 102 -3.65 1.79 -2.18
C GLY A 102 -5.07 1.87 -1.61
N SER A 103 -5.75 0.74 -1.46
CA SER A 103 -7.07 0.67 -0.81
C SER A 103 -7.00 1.12 0.65
N ILE A 104 -5.98 0.68 1.39
CA ILE A 104 -5.72 1.12 2.78
C ILE A 104 -5.44 2.62 2.84
N ALA A 105 -4.62 3.14 1.90
CA ALA A 105 -4.31 4.57 1.82
C ALA A 105 -5.54 5.43 1.54
N ILE A 106 -6.46 4.96 0.69
CA ILE A 106 -7.74 5.63 0.43
C ILE A 106 -8.60 5.72 1.70
N GLU A 107 -8.68 4.62 2.47
CA GLU A 107 -9.42 4.61 3.73
C GLU A 107 -8.76 5.50 4.79
N ALA A 108 -7.43 5.48 4.91
CA ALA A 108 -6.70 6.38 5.81
C ALA A 108 -6.87 7.85 5.39
N ALA A 109 -6.83 8.15 4.09
CA ALA A 109 -7.02 9.49 3.54
C ALA A 109 -8.40 10.07 3.89
N ALA A 110 -9.45 9.25 3.82
CA ALA A 110 -10.81 9.67 4.16
C ALA A 110 -10.96 10.08 5.64
N LEU A 111 -10.08 9.59 6.51
CA LEU A 111 -10.10 9.87 7.97
C LEU A 111 -9.04 10.91 8.39
N ALA A 112 -8.06 11.20 7.56
CA ALA A 112 -6.91 12.05 7.90
C ALA A 112 -7.25 13.54 8.03
N GLY A 113 -8.36 13.98 7.44
CA GLY A 113 -8.81 15.37 7.47
C GLY A 113 -7.79 16.32 6.85
N ARG A 114 -7.65 17.51 7.45
CA ARG A 114 -6.77 18.58 6.93
C ARG A 114 -5.26 18.29 7.03
N ARG A 115 -4.88 17.22 7.68
CA ARG A 115 -3.47 16.79 7.78
C ARG A 115 -2.94 16.23 6.45
N LEU A 116 -3.83 15.66 5.64
CA LEU A 116 -3.47 15.08 4.35
C LEU A 116 -3.22 16.20 3.32
N ARG A 117 -2.04 16.17 2.71
CA ARG A 117 -1.64 17.09 1.62
C ARG A 117 -2.04 16.56 0.25
N GLY A 118 -2.02 15.25 0.09
CA GLY A 118 -2.43 14.56 -1.13
C GLY A 118 -2.23 13.06 -1.01
N LEU A 119 -2.91 12.34 -1.88
CA LEU A 119 -2.88 10.89 -1.97
C LEU A 119 -2.41 10.43 -3.35
N ILE A 120 -1.41 9.57 -3.37
CA ILE A 120 -0.93 8.90 -4.57
C ILE A 120 -1.22 7.40 -4.41
N VAL A 121 -1.85 6.80 -5.38
CA VAL A 121 -2.07 5.34 -5.38
C VAL A 121 -1.53 4.73 -6.66
N SER A 122 -0.93 3.54 -6.57
CA SER A 122 -0.53 2.78 -7.75
C SER A 122 -1.28 1.45 -7.81
N GLU A 123 -1.96 1.23 -8.94
CA GLU A 123 -2.75 0.02 -9.23
C GLU A 123 -3.56 -0.50 -8.04
N PRO A 124 -4.37 0.38 -7.39
CA PRO A 124 -5.11 0.00 -6.19
C PRO A 124 -6.26 -0.95 -6.52
N ASN A 125 -6.75 -1.69 -5.54
CA ASN A 125 -8.04 -2.32 -5.64
C ASN A 125 -9.14 -1.26 -5.44
N PHE A 126 -9.78 -0.82 -6.52
CA PHE A 126 -10.86 0.19 -6.46
C PHE A 126 -12.22 -0.41 -6.13
N HIS A 127 -12.42 -1.71 -6.38
CA HIS A 127 -13.70 -2.39 -6.30
C HIS A 127 -13.62 -3.63 -5.42
N ALA A 128 -14.76 -4.05 -4.89
CA ALA A 128 -14.93 -5.37 -4.31
C ALA A 128 -14.66 -6.46 -5.36
N GLY A 129 -14.32 -7.66 -4.90
CA GLY A 129 -13.98 -8.79 -5.77
C GLY A 129 -12.48 -9.06 -5.88
N GLY A 130 -11.64 -8.11 -5.47
CA GLY A 130 -10.18 -8.28 -5.49
C GLY A 130 -9.59 -8.51 -6.87
N GLY A 131 -8.26 -8.58 -6.96
CA GLY A 131 -7.53 -9.04 -8.15
C GLY A 131 -7.51 -10.57 -8.26
N ALA A 132 -6.98 -11.11 -9.36
CA ALA A 132 -6.87 -12.56 -9.56
C ALA A 132 -6.14 -13.26 -8.39
N PHE A 133 -5.07 -12.64 -7.92
CA PHE A 133 -4.26 -13.17 -6.83
C PHE A 133 -5.06 -13.27 -5.50
N SER A 134 -5.70 -12.18 -5.07
CA SER A 134 -6.48 -12.17 -3.84
C SER A 134 -7.73 -13.07 -3.92
N ARG A 135 -8.35 -13.21 -5.11
CA ARG A 135 -9.46 -14.17 -5.30
C ARG A 135 -9.01 -15.61 -5.10
N ASN A 136 -7.86 -16.00 -5.66
CA ASN A 136 -7.34 -17.37 -5.53
C ASN A 136 -6.99 -17.72 -4.07
N ILE A 137 -6.50 -16.74 -3.30
CA ILE A 137 -6.24 -16.92 -1.86
C ILE A 137 -7.57 -17.06 -1.10
N ALA A 138 -8.50 -16.13 -1.31
CA ALA A 138 -9.77 -16.08 -0.59
C ALA A 138 -10.76 -17.22 -0.98
N ALA A 139 -10.50 -17.94 -2.07
CA ALA A 139 -11.27 -19.11 -2.46
C ALA A 139 -10.99 -20.34 -1.58
N GLN A 140 -9.90 -20.32 -0.82
CA GLN A 140 -9.54 -21.36 0.15
C GLN A 140 -10.08 -21.00 1.54
N THR A 141 -10.21 -21.97 2.43
CA THR A 141 -10.41 -21.66 3.85
C THR A 141 -9.12 -21.08 4.45
N GLU A 142 -9.20 -20.38 5.57
CA GLU A 142 -8.00 -19.85 6.24
C GLU A 142 -7.04 -20.98 6.61
N ASP A 143 -7.57 -22.07 7.16
CA ASP A 143 -6.78 -23.23 7.59
C ASP A 143 -6.08 -23.91 6.39
N ASP A 144 -6.80 -24.20 5.31
CA ASP A 144 -6.22 -24.78 4.08
C ASP A 144 -5.14 -23.89 3.48
N PHE A 145 -5.38 -22.59 3.45
CA PHE A 145 -4.38 -21.65 2.94
C PHE A 145 -3.13 -21.59 3.82
N VAL A 146 -3.30 -21.53 5.14
CA VAL A 146 -2.19 -21.49 6.10
C VAL A 146 -1.35 -22.77 6.03
N GLU A 147 -2.01 -23.94 5.98
CA GLU A 147 -1.34 -25.25 6.06
C GLU A 147 -0.70 -25.66 4.72
N THR A 148 -1.36 -25.36 3.61
CA THR A 148 -0.93 -25.86 2.28
C THR A 148 -0.78 -24.78 1.22
N GLY A 149 -1.74 -23.86 1.12
CA GLY A 149 -1.77 -22.85 0.05
C GLY A 149 -0.59 -21.88 0.12
N TYR A 150 -0.30 -21.35 1.30
CA TYR A 150 0.80 -20.41 1.49
C TYR A 150 2.19 -21.04 1.31
N PRO A 151 2.51 -22.23 1.86
CA PRO A 151 3.74 -22.93 1.54
C PRO A 151 3.93 -23.18 0.05
N ALA A 152 2.89 -23.67 -0.63
CA ALA A 152 2.93 -23.92 -2.08
C ALA A 152 3.17 -22.63 -2.88
N MET A 153 2.53 -21.52 -2.47
CA MET A 153 2.74 -20.21 -3.08
C MET A 153 4.17 -19.72 -2.90
N LEU A 154 4.77 -19.88 -1.71
CA LEU A 154 6.16 -19.54 -1.44
C LEU A 154 7.14 -20.38 -2.27
N GLU A 155 6.86 -21.65 -2.45
CA GLU A 155 7.70 -22.53 -3.27
C GLU A 155 7.66 -22.13 -4.74
N ALA A 156 6.48 -21.84 -5.26
CA ALA A 156 6.28 -21.44 -6.65
C ALA A 156 6.81 -20.04 -7.00
N GLU A 157 6.93 -19.15 -6.00
CA GLU A 157 7.35 -17.77 -6.23
C GLU A 157 8.87 -17.69 -6.48
N THR A 158 9.26 -17.06 -7.57
CA THR A 158 10.68 -16.92 -7.99
C THR A 158 11.14 -15.47 -8.15
N SER A 159 10.19 -14.51 -8.08
CA SER A 159 10.50 -13.09 -8.22
C SER A 159 11.06 -12.48 -6.91
N ASN A 160 11.46 -11.23 -6.98
CA ASN A 160 11.90 -10.44 -5.83
C ASN A 160 10.83 -10.33 -4.72
N TRP A 161 9.56 -10.50 -5.07
CA TRP A 161 8.45 -10.51 -4.12
C TRP A 161 8.52 -11.66 -3.11
N LYS A 162 9.18 -12.77 -3.43
CA LYS A 162 9.35 -13.93 -2.53
C LYS A 162 9.88 -13.53 -1.14
N GLY A 163 10.89 -12.65 -1.11
CA GLY A 163 11.47 -12.18 0.15
C GLY A 163 10.47 -11.40 1.02
N CYS A 164 9.66 -10.56 0.39
CA CYS A 164 8.56 -9.88 1.06
C CYS A 164 7.52 -10.88 1.59
N LEU A 165 7.07 -11.79 0.73
CA LEU A 165 6.05 -12.77 1.06
C LEU A 165 6.49 -13.62 2.27
N GLN A 166 7.73 -14.11 2.30
CA GLN A 166 8.29 -14.86 3.43
C GLN A 166 8.26 -14.09 4.77
N SER A 167 8.24 -12.77 4.72
CA SER A 167 8.17 -11.92 5.91
C SER A 167 6.75 -11.73 6.46
N ASN A 168 5.73 -12.27 5.78
CA ASN A 168 4.33 -12.13 6.15
C ASN A 168 3.80 -13.34 6.90
N ALA A 169 2.81 -13.15 7.77
CA ALA A 169 2.06 -14.24 8.36
C ALA A 169 1.01 -14.77 7.35
N PRO A 170 0.88 -16.10 7.16
CA PRO A 170 -0.07 -16.64 6.20
C PRO A 170 -1.52 -16.23 6.48
N TRP A 171 -1.96 -16.22 7.75
CA TRP A 171 -3.30 -15.75 8.12
C TRP A 171 -3.51 -14.26 7.81
N ALA A 172 -2.46 -13.42 7.93
CA ALA A 172 -2.54 -12.01 7.56
C ALA A 172 -2.75 -11.83 6.05
N VAL A 173 -2.04 -12.62 5.24
CA VAL A 173 -2.19 -12.63 3.78
C VAL A 173 -3.59 -13.10 3.40
N TRP A 174 -4.09 -14.17 4.00
CA TRP A 174 -5.44 -14.68 3.72
C TRP A 174 -6.54 -13.67 4.09
N ARG A 175 -6.46 -13.10 5.30
CA ARG A 175 -7.45 -12.13 5.79
C ARG A 175 -7.42 -10.83 5.00
N GLY A 176 -6.22 -10.35 4.62
CA GLY A 176 -6.06 -9.21 3.72
C GLY A 176 -6.69 -9.46 2.34
N ALA A 177 -6.42 -10.62 1.74
CA ALA A 177 -7.03 -11.05 0.48
C ALA A 177 -8.55 -11.12 0.58
N THR A 178 -9.07 -11.72 1.65
CA THR A 178 -10.52 -11.81 1.92
C THR A 178 -11.14 -10.42 2.10
N SER A 179 -10.44 -9.47 2.74
CA SER A 179 -10.89 -8.08 2.88
C SER A 179 -11.03 -7.40 1.51
N LEU A 180 -10.08 -7.61 0.60
CA LEU A 180 -10.15 -7.07 -0.77
C LEU A 180 -11.31 -7.67 -1.57
N VAL A 181 -11.56 -8.97 -1.42
CA VAL A 181 -12.67 -9.65 -2.10
C VAL A 181 -14.03 -9.16 -1.58
N LYS A 182 -14.17 -8.96 -0.27
CA LYS A 182 -15.38 -8.40 0.35
C LYS A 182 -15.62 -6.95 -0.05
N GLY A 183 -14.54 -6.17 -0.15
CA GLY A 183 -14.62 -4.75 -0.43
C GLY A 183 -15.19 -3.92 0.71
N VAL A 184 -15.46 -2.66 0.42
CA VAL A 184 -16.03 -1.66 1.35
C VAL A 184 -17.17 -0.89 0.68
N GLN A 185 -18.01 -0.26 1.50
CA GLN A 185 -19.09 0.64 1.03
C GLN A 185 -18.96 2.00 1.74
N PRO A 186 -18.97 3.13 1.02
CA PRO A 186 -18.78 3.26 -0.44
C PRO A 186 -17.49 2.60 -0.92
N SER A 187 -17.40 2.21 -2.20
CA SER A 187 -16.23 1.58 -2.78
C SER A 187 -14.97 2.46 -2.62
N TRP A 188 -13.78 1.84 -2.68
CA TRP A 188 -12.53 2.63 -2.64
C TRP A 188 -12.45 3.64 -3.79
N ARG A 189 -12.99 3.30 -4.97
CA ARG A 189 -13.09 4.23 -6.09
C ARG A 189 -13.94 5.45 -5.78
N GLU A 190 -15.15 5.24 -5.22
CA GLU A 190 -16.04 6.35 -4.84
C GLU A 190 -15.39 7.23 -3.78
N ARG A 191 -14.74 6.64 -2.78
CA ARG A 191 -13.99 7.39 -1.76
C ARG A 191 -12.85 8.19 -2.37
N PHE A 192 -12.06 7.57 -3.26
CA PHE A 192 -10.89 8.19 -3.89
C PHE A 192 -11.25 9.46 -4.66
N VAL A 193 -12.30 9.40 -5.49
CA VAL A 193 -12.73 10.55 -6.30
C VAL A 193 -13.41 11.65 -5.49
N GLN A 194 -13.86 11.36 -4.26
CA GLN A 194 -14.52 12.31 -3.36
C GLN A 194 -13.56 12.95 -2.34
N LEU A 195 -12.29 12.57 -2.33
CA LEU A 195 -11.32 13.13 -1.39
C LEU A 195 -11.16 14.64 -1.61
N PRO A 196 -11.17 15.45 -0.52
CA PRO A 196 -11.05 16.90 -0.62
C PRO A 196 -9.60 17.39 -0.75
N CYS A 197 -8.70 16.55 -1.26
CA CYS A 197 -7.29 16.85 -1.49
C CYS A 197 -6.86 16.41 -2.88
N PRO A 198 -5.72 16.86 -3.38
CA PRO A 198 -5.15 16.35 -4.63
C PRO A 198 -4.92 14.84 -4.60
N VAL A 199 -5.29 14.16 -5.68
CA VAL A 199 -5.13 12.71 -5.83
C VAL A 199 -4.49 12.39 -7.17
N TRP A 200 -3.65 11.34 -7.20
CA TRP A 200 -2.99 10.84 -8.41
C TRP A 200 -3.09 9.32 -8.47
N LEU A 201 -3.26 8.83 -9.69
CA LEU A 201 -3.20 7.42 -10.01
C LEU A 201 -1.91 7.13 -10.78
N ILE A 202 -1.20 6.07 -10.41
CA ILE A 202 -0.02 5.57 -11.12
C ILE A 202 -0.32 4.17 -11.65
N PHE A 203 0.08 3.90 -12.89
CA PHE A 203 -0.02 2.59 -13.52
C PHE A 203 1.29 2.21 -14.21
N GLY A 204 1.60 0.92 -14.23
CA GLY A 204 2.68 0.39 -15.06
C GLY A 204 2.21 0.31 -16.53
N ALA A 205 3.11 0.63 -17.47
CA ALA A 205 2.80 0.58 -18.90
C ALA A 205 2.38 -0.83 -19.36
N LEU A 206 2.93 -1.87 -18.73
CA LEU A 206 2.65 -3.28 -19.06
C LEU A 206 1.31 -3.78 -18.47
N SER A 207 0.68 -3.01 -17.57
CA SER A 207 -0.66 -3.29 -17.02
C SER A 207 -1.79 -2.70 -17.87
N LEU A 208 -1.46 -1.94 -18.92
CA LEU A 208 -2.46 -1.30 -19.80
C LEU A 208 -2.86 -2.23 -20.95
N PRO A 209 -4.09 -2.10 -21.50
CA PRO A 209 -5.13 -1.12 -21.14
C PRO A 209 -5.89 -1.49 -19.87
N ASP A 210 -6.37 -0.49 -19.13
CA ASP A 210 -7.15 -0.66 -17.91
C ASP A 210 -8.33 0.31 -17.84
N ALA A 211 -9.52 -0.20 -17.49
CA ALA A 211 -10.75 0.58 -17.47
C ALA A 211 -10.79 1.65 -16.35
N ASP A 212 -10.12 1.42 -15.22
CA ASP A 212 -10.04 2.42 -14.16
C ASP A 212 -9.14 3.59 -14.56
N VAL A 213 -8.09 3.35 -15.34
CA VAL A 213 -7.24 4.42 -15.92
C VAL A 213 -8.07 5.36 -16.78
N ASP A 214 -8.87 4.81 -17.68
CA ASP A 214 -9.72 5.62 -18.56
C ASP A 214 -10.79 6.36 -17.78
N ALA A 215 -11.42 5.69 -16.81
CA ALA A 215 -12.43 6.29 -15.96
C ALA A 215 -11.88 7.43 -15.07
N MET A 216 -10.65 7.30 -14.55
CA MET A 216 -10.00 8.37 -13.76
C MET A 216 -9.65 9.58 -14.63
N ARG A 217 -9.12 9.35 -15.84
CA ARG A 217 -8.85 10.43 -16.80
C ARG A 217 -10.11 11.21 -17.17
N MET A 218 -11.23 10.50 -17.41
CA MET A 218 -12.53 11.12 -17.69
C MET A 218 -13.03 12.00 -16.55
N GLN A 219 -12.63 11.72 -15.31
CA GLN A 219 -12.95 12.52 -14.12
C GLN A 219 -11.93 13.64 -13.85
N GLY A 220 -10.95 13.83 -14.73
CA GLY A 220 -9.92 14.86 -14.60
C GLY A 220 -8.83 14.52 -13.59
N ILE A 221 -8.75 13.26 -13.14
CA ILE A 221 -7.68 12.80 -12.27
C ILE A 221 -6.43 12.52 -13.11
N GLU A 222 -5.31 13.06 -12.68
CA GLU A 222 -4.04 12.83 -13.36
C GLU A 222 -3.58 11.38 -13.18
N VAL A 223 -3.25 10.73 -14.30
CA VAL A 223 -2.72 9.37 -14.33
C VAL A 223 -1.31 9.40 -14.88
N LYS A 224 -0.35 8.99 -14.06
CA LYS A 224 1.05 8.81 -14.47
C LYS A 224 1.32 7.37 -14.87
N ILE A 225 2.11 7.18 -15.90
CA ILE A 225 2.48 5.85 -16.41
C ILE A 225 3.96 5.62 -16.15
N VAL A 226 4.28 4.53 -15.46
CA VAL A 226 5.65 4.05 -15.25
C VAL A 226 6.02 3.16 -16.43
N ALA A 227 7.00 3.61 -17.22
CA ALA A 227 7.49 2.86 -18.37
C ALA A 227 8.19 1.55 -17.94
N ASP A 228 8.17 0.55 -18.81
CA ASP A 228 8.86 -0.73 -18.61
C ASP A 228 8.52 -1.42 -17.28
N ALA A 229 7.30 -1.24 -16.80
CA ALA A 229 6.81 -1.83 -15.56
C ALA A 229 5.34 -2.25 -15.68
N GLY A 230 4.98 -3.31 -14.97
CA GLY A 230 3.62 -3.76 -14.72
C GLY A 230 3.25 -3.52 -13.25
N HIS A 231 2.52 -4.48 -12.67
CA HIS A 231 2.05 -4.37 -11.29
C HIS A 231 3.18 -4.26 -10.25
N ALA A 232 4.32 -4.92 -10.48
CA ALA A 232 5.46 -4.92 -9.57
C ALA A 232 6.45 -3.76 -9.84
N MET A 233 5.94 -2.57 -10.17
CA MET A 233 6.72 -1.41 -10.62
C MET A 233 7.82 -0.96 -9.67
N SER A 234 7.67 -1.20 -8.38
CA SER A 234 8.71 -0.93 -7.36
C SER A 234 9.99 -1.75 -7.56
N TRP A 235 9.87 -2.92 -8.19
CA TRP A 235 10.96 -3.83 -8.52
C TRP A 235 11.39 -3.73 -9.97
N GLU A 236 10.43 -3.50 -10.88
CA GLU A 236 10.66 -3.50 -12.32
C GLU A 236 11.28 -2.20 -12.82
N ASN A 237 10.84 -1.05 -12.30
CA ASN A 237 11.43 0.25 -12.64
C ASN A 237 11.37 1.22 -11.44
N PRO A 238 12.19 0.99 -10.38
CA PRO A 238 12.19 1.81 -9.17
C PRO A 238 12.48 3.28 -9.43
N SER A 239 13.37 3.61 -10.35
CA SER A 239 13.74 5.00 -10.65
C SER A 239 12.60 5.77 -11.32
N ALA A 240 11.88 5.15 -12.26
CA ALA A 240 10.72 5.79 -12.88
C ALA A 240 9.56 5.97 -11.88
N LEU A 241 9.36 5.01 -10.96
CA LEU A 241 8.39 5.18 -9.88
C LEU A 241 8.80 6.30 -8.93
N ALA A 242 10.07 6.37 -8.51
CA ALA A 242 10.61 7.44 -7.68
C ALA A 242 10.35 8.82 -8.29
N LYS A 243 10.64 8.95 -9.61
CA LYS A 243 10.35 10.17 -10.36
C LYS A 243 8.85 10.50 -10.38
N ALA A 244 8.00 9.52 -10.69
CA ALA A 244 6.55 9.72 -10.74
C ALA A 244 6.00 10.21 -9.40
N LEU A 245 6.46 9.66 -8.28
CA LEU A 245 6.09 10.09 -6.93
C LEU A 245 6.55 11.53 -6.64
N SER A 246 7.80 11.85 -6.98
CA SER A 246 8.34 13.21 -6.84
C SER A 246 7.55 14.22 -7.64
N ASP A 247 7.24 13.91 -8.90
CA ASP A 247 6.47 14.79 -9.80
C ASP A 247 5.05 15.06 -9.27
N CYS A 248 4.38 14.07 -8.66
CA CYS A 248 3.06 14.27 -8.03
C CYS A 248 3.10 15.31 -6.90
N ILE A 249 4.17 15.30 -6.11
CA ILE A 249 4.28 16.16 -4.93
C ILE A 249 4.74 17.59 -5.29
N GLN A 250 5.50 17.75 -6.38
CA GLN A 250 6.05 19.04 -6.80
C GLN A 250 5.06 19.92 -7.59
N GLN A 251 3.96 19.37 -8.06
CA GLN A 251 2.96 20.07 -8.87
C GLN A 251 2.03 21.00 -8.07
N LYS A 252 2.46 21.52 -6.92
CA LYS A 252 1.74 22.50 -6.09
C LYS A 252 2.20 23.93 -6.33
#